data_696ed0484af92739cc0611a250d82d33
#
_entry.id   696ed0484af92739cc0611a250d82d33
#
_cell.length_a   1.000
_cell.length_b   1.000
_cell.length_c   1.000
_cell.angle_alpha   90.00
_cell.angle_beta   90.00
_cell.angle_gamma   90.00
#
_symmetry.space_group_name_H-M   'P 1'
#
loop_
_entity.id
_entity.type
_entity.pdbx_description
1 polymer ?
#
loop_
_entity_poly.entity_id
_entity_poly.type
_entity_poly.pdbx_seq_one_letter_code
_entity_poly.pdbx_strand_id
1 'polypeptide(L)'
;MNKIISNEELLKISNNTTFQKYYNQFTLLALNMFEWDNLPDGIETRHIEKPLVEFGYSFFYNDDEYGFVCLPCTITGFNIYNEPTRVTINNQIIHKTMNIDEGVLILNNDLRTGLYPIIINYASRLSEIETSINTNIYQQKFPFIVECSKDNEMSVRQMIKNIHENEPYILVKKKLDLMDIKIDDLSVPYVADKLLEDKKKIENELLTLFGLNNVTDKKERLIVDEANANNDYINRNVDLLYKNRKLACEKINEKFGLNINVKRVNNIEENHFIEEV
;
A
#
# COMPACT_ATOMS: atom_id res chain seq x y z
N MET A 1 24.32 19.46 -20.70
CA MET A 1 23.05 20.04 -21.18
C MET A 1 21.97 19.58 -20.21
N ASN A 2 21.62 20.40 -19.21
CA ASN A 2 20.58 20.05 -18.25
C ASN A 2 19.22 20.10 -18.96
N LYS A 3 18.56 18.97 -19.12
CA LYS A 3 17.21 18.88 -19.67
C LYS A 3 16.28 19.58 -18.68
N ILE A 4 15.71 20.70 -19.10
CA ILE A 4 14.68 21.39 -18.30
C ILE A 4 13.45 20.46 -18.31
N ILE A 5 13.18 19.84 -17.17
CA ILE A 5 11.99 18.99 -16.98
C ILE A 5 10.75 19.89 -17.05
N SER A 6 9.78 19.56 -17.87
CA SER A 6 8.54 20.33 -17.96
C SER A 6 7.69 20.15 -16.68
N ASN A 7 6.82 21.11 -16.37
CA ASN A 7 5.90 21.01 -15.23
C ASN A 7 5.02 19.76 -15.32
N GLU A 8 4.64 19.34 -16.53
CA GLU A 8 3.85 18.11 -16.75
C GLU A 8 4.66 16.85 -16.42
N GLU A 9 5.95 16.79 -16.77
CA GLU A 9 6.84 15.70 -16.40
C GLU A 9 7.09 15.68 -14.89
N LEU A 10 7.25 16.83 -14.23
CA LEU A 10 7.38 16.93 -12.78
C LEU A 10 6.13 16.43 -12.05
N LEU A 11 4.94 16.75 -12.52
CA LEU A 11 3.67 16.28 -11.94
C LEU A 11 3.53 14.75 -12.10
N LYS A 12 3.86 14.20 -13.28
CA LYS A 12 3.86 12.74 -13.51
C LYS A 12 4.85 12.02 -12.59
N ILE A 13 6.03 12.57 -12.39
CA ILE A 13 7.05 12.02 -11.47
C ILE A 13 6.53 12.08 -10.03
N SER A 14 5.97 13.20 -9.60
CA SER A 14 5.44 13.37 -8.25
C SER A 14 4.31 12.38 -7.95
N ASN A 15 3.34 12.26 -8.85
CA ASN A 15 2.22 11.32 -8.69
C ASN A 15 2.71 9.87 -8.65
N ASN A 16 3.64 9.49 -9.52
CA ASN A 16 4.23 8.16 -9.49
C ASN A 16 5.02 7.92 -8.20
N THR A 17 5.75 8.90 -7.70
CA THR A 17 6.51 8.79 -6.44
C THR A 17 5.58 8.64 -5.23
N THR A 18 4.46 9.38 -5.19
CA THR A 18 3.47 9.29 -4.12
C THR A 18 2.77 7.94 -4.13
N PHE A 19 2.37 7.44 -5.30
CA PHE A 19 1.85 6.09 -5.44
C PHE A 19 2.85 5.03 -4.95
N GLN A 20 4.11 5.10 -5.40
CA GLN A 20 5.16 4.15 -4.99
C GLN A 20 5.42 4.17 -3.49
N LYS A 21 5.37 5.35 -2.85
CA LYS A 21 5.47 5.50 -1.40
C LYS A 21 4.40 4.66 -0.68
N TYR A 22 3.11 4.84 -1.02
CA TYR A 22 2.02 4.11 -0.40
C TYR A 22 2.05 2.63 -0.73
N TYR A 23 2.31 2.30 -2.00
CA TYR A 23 2.44 0.92 -2.44
C TYR A 23 3.52 0.16 -1.66
N ASN A 24 4.71 0.73 -1.52
CA ASN A 24 5.80 0.13 -0.76
C ASN A 24 5.47 0.02 0.73
N GLN A 25 4.90 1.08 1.32
CA GLN A 25 4.51 1.10 2.73
C GLN A 25 3.50 -0.02 3.04
N PHE A 26 2.44 -0.13 2.26
CA PHE A 26 1.40 -1.13 2.48
C PHE A 26 1.87 -2.56 2.15
N THR A 27 2.72 -2.70 1.14
CA THR A 27 3.37 -3.99 0.85
C THR A 27 4.23 -4.45 2.02
N LEU A 28 5.04 -3.57 2.60
CA LEU A 28 5.84 -3.89 3.78
C LEU A 28 4.96 -4.25 4.99
N LEU A 29 3.87 -3.54 5.23
CA LEU A 29 2.93 -3.90 6.29
C LEU A 29 2.34 -5.29 6.06
N ALA A 30 1.89 -5.60 4.85
CA ALA A 30 1.33 -6.91 4.50
C ALA A 30 2.34 -8.05 4.67
N LEU A 31 3.60 -7.85 4.29
CA LEU A 31 4.68 -8.85 4.42
C LEU A 31 5.07 -9.13 5.88
N ASN A 32 4.81 -8.19 6.78
CA ASN A 32 5.17 -8.28 8.19
C ASN A 32 3.97 -8.57 9.11
N MET A 33 2.84 -9.00 8.58
CA MET A 33 1.65 -9.37 9.39
C MET A 33 1.86 -10.66 10.19
N PHE A 34 2.69 -11.56 9.69
CA PHE A 34 2.93 -12.88 10.27
C PHE A 34 4.41 -13.18 10.37
N GLU A 35 4.79 -13.91 11.40
CA GLU A 35 6.13 -14.42 11.62
C GLU A 35 6.09 -15.93 11.70
N TRP A 36 7.04 -16.59 11.03
CA TRP A 36 7.16 -18.03 10.97
C TRP A 36 8.34 -18.49 11.81
N ASP A 37 8.09 -19.40 12.74
CA ASP A 37 9.09 -19.98 13.64
C ASP A 37 9.50 -21.37 13.15
N ASN A 38 10.73 -21.77 13.49
CA ASN A 38 11.31 -23.08 13.21
C ASN A 38 11.31 -23.45 11.71
N LEU A 39 11.50 -22.49 10.85
CA LEU A 39 11.67 -22.74 9.43
C LEU A 39 12.97 -23.53 9.17
N PRO A 40 13.00 -24.43 8.17
CA PRO A 40 14.22 -25.07 7.72
C PRO A 40 15.27 -24.07 7.24
N ASP A 41 16.55 -24.46 7.34
CA ASP A 41 17.67 -23.63 6.88
C ASP A 41 17.47 -23.20 5.42
N GLY A 42 17.74 -21.92 5.16
CA GLY A 42 17.58 -21.29 3.83
C GLY A 42 16.19 -20.74 3.54
N ILE A 43 15.18 -21.02 4.35
CA ILE A 43 13.83 -20.43 4.24
C ILE A 43 13.66 -19.34 5.29
N GLU A 44 13.30 -18.15 4.86
CA GLU A 44 12.92 -17.04 5.72
C GLU A 44 11.43 -16.73 5.57
N THR A 45 10.82 -16.08 6.57
CA THR A 45 9.42 -15.61 6.53
C THR A 45 9.05 -14.95 5.21
N ARG A 46 9.93 -14.09 4.67
CA ARG A 46 9.70 -13.38 3.41
C ARG A 46 9.56 -14.30 2.19
N HIS A 47 10.19 -15.47 2.19
CA HIS A 47 10.10 -16.42 1.07
C HIS A 47 8.72 -17.07 1.00
N ILE A 48 8.02 -17.13 2.12
CA ILE A 48 6.64 -17.62 2.22
C ILE A 48 5.66 -16.47 1.99
N GLU A 49 5.80 -15.38 2.74
CA GLU A 49 4.82 -14.29 2.74
C GLU A 49 4.77 -13.50 1.43
N LYS A 50 5.91 -13.28 0.77
CA LYS A 50 5.93 -12.54 -0.48
C LYS A 50 5.04 -13.16 -1.57
N PRO A 51 5.16 -14.45 -1.91
CA PRO A 51 4.24 -15.09 -2.86
C PRO A 51 2.77 -15.10 -2.39
N LEU A 52 2.52 -15.21 -1.08
CA LEU A 52 1.16 -15.14 -0.53
C LEU A 52 0.53 -13.77 -0.75
N VAL A 53 1.28 -12.70 -0.51
CA VAL A 53 0.84 -11.31 -0.73
C VAL A 53 0.69 -11.01 -2.22
N GLU A 54 1.61 -11.48 -3.06
CA GLU A 54 1.63 -11.23 -4.51
C GLU A 54 0.57 -12.05 -5.25
N PHE A 55 0.60 -13.37 -5.08
CA PHE A 55 -0.16 -14.32 -5.91
C PHE A 55 -1.30 -15.02 -5.15
N GLY A 56 -1.27 -15.00 -3.80
CA GLY A 56 -2.26 -15.63 -2.95
C GLY A 56 -1.93 -17.05 -2.53
N TYR A 57 -0.83 -17.63 -3.01
CA TYR A 57 -0.39 -18.98 -2.63
C TYR A 57 1.11 -19.19 -2.91
N SER A 58 1.70 -20.17 -2.23
CA SER A 58 3.06 -20.65 -2.45
C SER A 58 3.12 -22.17 -2.22
N PHE A 59 4.15 -22.84 -2.72
CA PHE A 59 4.29 -24.27 -2.61
C PHE A 59 5.55 -24.63 -1.82
N PHE A 60 5.35 -25.35 -0.71
CA PHE A 60 6.41 -25.87 0.16
C PHE A 60 6.65 -27.35 -0.17
N TYR A 61 7.89 -27.72 -0.45
CA TYR A 61 8.25 -29.12 -0.74
C TYR A 61 9.73 -29.39 -0.43
N ASN A 62 10.12 -30.66 -0.45
CA ASN A 62 11.51 -31.07 -0.33
C ASN A 62 12.07 -31.36 -1.73
N ASP A 63 13.04 -30.56 -2.16
CA ASP A 63 13.72 -30.74 -3.43
C ASP A 63 14.98 -31.62 -3.23
N ASP A 64 15.29 -32.48 -4.21
CA ASP A 64 16.42 -33.42 -4.13
C ASP A 64 17.77 -32.72 -4.08
N GLU A 65 17.91 -31.52 -4.68
CA GLU A 65 19.15 -30.74 -4.76
C GLU A 65 19.23 -29.64 -3.70
N TYR A 66 18.11 -28.95 -3.44
CA TYR A 66 18.07 -27.76 -2.58
C TYR A 66 17.49 -28.03 -1.18
N GLY A 67 17.03 -29.24 -0.90
CA GLY A 67 16.34 -29.54 0.35
C GLY A 67 14.97 -28.87 0.45
N PHE A 68 14.55 -28.47 1.65
CA PHE A 68 13.27 -27.79 1.81
C PHE A 68 13.27 -26.41 1.17
N VAL A 69 12.26 -26.15 0.35
CA VAL A 69 12.06 -24.88 -0.35
C VAL A 69 10.59 -24.45 -0.30
N CYS A 70 10.36 -23.15 -0.30
CA CYS A 70 9.03 -22.56 -0.48
C CYS A 70 9.08 -21.57 -1.65
N LEU A 71 8.39 -21.90 -2.74
CA LEU A 71 8.53 -21.17 -4.01
C LEU A 71 7.17 -20.70 -4.54
N PRO A 72 7.15 -19.57 -5.26
CA PRO A 72 6.02 -19.19 -6.09
C PRO A 72 5.72 -20.30 -7.10
N CYS A 73 4.43 -20.58 -7.30
CA CYS A 73 4.00 -21.60 -8.25
C CYS A 73 2.78 -21.13 -9.03
N THR A 74 2.42 -21.87 -10.06
CA THR A 74 1.16 -21.73 -10.79
C THR A 74 0.35 -23.00 -10.63
N ILE A 75 -0.93 -22.89 -10.27
CA ILE A 75 -1.84 -24.04 -10.19
C ILE A 75 -2.23 -24.43 -11.63
N THR A 76 -1.92 -25.66 -12.01
CA THR A 76 -2.09 -26.17 -13.40
C THR A 76 -3.06 -27.32 -13.54
N GLY A 77 -3.61 -27.84 -12.43
CA GLY A 77 -4.61 -28.90 -12.43
C GLY A 77 -5.64 -28.72 -11.32
N PHE A 78 -6.88 -29.10 -11.60
CA PHE A 78 -8.00 -29.04 -10.66
C PHE A 78 -8.83 -30.32 -10.71
N ASN A 79 -9.47 -30.66 -9.60
CA ASN A 79 -10.49 -31.71 -9.53
C ASN A 79 -11.91 -31.15 -9.82
N ILE A 80 -12.94 -31.99 -9.71
CA ILE A 80 -14.34 -31.63 -9.94
C ILE A 80 -14.88 -30.57 -8.99
N TYR A 81 -14.24 -30.38 -7.82
CA TYR A 81 -14.59 -29.35 -6.83
C TYR A 81 -13.75 -28.09 -6.97
N ASN A 82 -13.01 -27.96 -8.08
CA ASN A 82 -12.08 -26.84 -8.32
C ASN A 82 -10.95 -26.75 -7.27
N GLU A 83 -10.59 -27.90 -6.64
CA GLU A 83 -9.44 -27.98 -5.74
C GLU A 83 -8.16 -28.28 -6.52
N PRO A 84 -7.03 -27.64 -6.17
CA PRO A 84 -5.76 -27.86 -6.85
C PRO A 84 -5.29 -29.30 -6.76
N THR A 85 -4.84 -29.85 -7.88
CA THR A 85 -4.25 -31.20 -7.96
C THR A 85 -2.81 -31.18 -8.44
N ARG A 86 -2.40 -30.14 -9.18
CA ARG A 86 -1.03 -29.97 -9.68
C ARG A 86 -0.59 -28.52 -9.63
N VAL A 87 0.69 -28.33 -9.40
CA VAL A 87 1.37 -27.03 -9.43
C VAL A 87 2.56 -27.09 -10.38
N THR A 88 2.88 -25.96 -10.99
CA THR A 88 4.08 -25.77 -11.80
C THR A 88 4.92 -24.67 -11.18
N ILE A 89 6.16 -24.96 -10.86
CA ILE A 89 7.18 -24.03 -10.44
C ILE A 89 7.99 -23.68 -11.67
N ASN A 90 8.11 -22.39 -11.96
CA ASN A 90 8.84 -21.91 -13.12
C ASN A 90 9.58 -20.62 -12.75
N ASN A 91 10.87 -20.75 -12.41
CA ASN A 91 11.77 -19.64 -12.15
C ASN A 91 13.05 -19.80 -12.97
N GLN A 92 14.08 -19.02 -12.73
CA GLN A 92 15.33 -19.05 -13.50
C GLN A 92 16.16 -20.35 -13.31
N ILE A 93 15.87 -21.12 -12.25
CA ILE A 93 16.66 -22.30 -11.84
C ILE A 93 15.82 -23.57 -11.94
N ILE A 94 14.59 -23.54 -11.45
CA ILE A 94 13.71 -24.70 -11.31
C ILE A 94 12.54 -24.59 -12.28
N HIS A 95 12.38 -25.64 -13.12
CA HIS A 95 11.24 -25.82 -14.04
C HIS A 95 10.63 -27.19 -13.79
N LYS A 96 9.63 -27.28 -12.90
CA LYS A 96 9.09 -28.57 -12.45
C LYS A 96 7.57 -28.49 -12.30
N THR A 97 6.89 -29.52 -12.77
CA THR A 97 5.46 -29.72 -12.50
C THR A 97 5.32 -30.87 -11.51
N MET A 98 4.59 -30.63 -10.45
CA MET A 98 4.44 -31.53 -9.31
C MET A 98 2.97 -31.74 -8.99
N ASN A 99 2.63 -32.92 -8.45
CA ASN A 99 1.33 -33.12 -7.85
C ASN A 99 1.26 -32.44 -6.49
N ILE A 100 0.05 -32.08 -6.08
CA ILE A 100 -0.16 -31.37 -4.81
C ILE A 100 0.27 -32.21 -3.59
N ASP A 101 0.23 -33.55 -3.73
CA ASP A 101 0.63 -34.52 -2.71
C ASP A 101 2.16 -34.67 -2.57
N GLU A 102 2.97 -34.10 -3.44
CA GLU A 102 4.43 -34.06 -3.31
C GLU A 102 4.93 -32.93 -2.39
N GLY A 103 4.06 -31.97 -2.07
CA GLY A 103 4.37 -30.84 -1.20
C GLY A 103 3.16 -30.38 -0.39
N VAL A 104 3.17 -29.12 0.03
CA VAL A 104 2.05 -28.45 0.69
C VAL A 104 1.82 -27.11 0.01
N LEU A 105 0.62 -26.90 -0.50
CA LEU A 105 0.19 -25.61 -1.01
C LEU A 105 -0.25 -24.73 0.16
N ILE A 106 0.48 -23.65 0.39
CA ILE A 106 0.16 -22.64 1.39
C ILE A 106 -0.75 -21.61 0.73
N LEU A 107 -1.89 -21.32 1.32
CA LEU A 107 -2.88 -20.38 0.81
C LEU A 107 -2.89 -19.10 1.65
N ASN A 108 -3.01 -17.95 1.00
CA ASN A 108 -3.25 -16.69 1.69
C ASN A 108 -4.67 -16.61 2.27
N ASN A 109 -5.65 -17.08 1.50
CA ASN A 109 -7.08 -17.14 1.85
C ASN A 109 -7.79 -18.22 1.04
N ASP A 110 -9.05 -18.49 1.36
CA ASP A 110 -9.86 -19.51 0.69
C ASP A 110 -10.18 -19.17 -0.79
N LEU A 111 -10.05 -17.89 -1.17
CA LEU A 111 -10.21 -17.44 -2.56
C LEU A 111 -8.92 -17.62 -3.39
N ARG A 112 -7.80 -17.98 -2.76
CA ARG A 112 -6.48 -18.12 -3.41
C ARG A 112 -6.00 -16.83 -4.08
N THR A 113 -6.32 -15.68 -3.47
CA THR A 113 -5.97 -14.36 -3.99
C THR A 113 -4.94 -13.67 -3.13
N GLY A 114 -4.02 -12.96 -3.79
CA GLY A 114 -3.06 -12.09 -3.12
C GLY A 114 -3.69 -10.79 -2.61
N LEU A 115 -2.91 -10.02 -1.87
CA LEU A 115 -3.31 -8.72 -1.35
C LEU A 115 -2.92 -7.56 -2.30
N TYR A 116 -2.10 -7.82 -3.31
CA TYR A 116 -1.64 -6.78 -4.26
C TYR A 116 -2.76 -5.97 -4.90
N PRO A 117 -3.86 -6.56 -5.41
CA PRO A 117 -4.94 -5.77 -6.00
C PRO A 117 -5.55 -4.76 -5.01
N ILE A 118 -5.65 -5.16 -3.74
CA ILE A 118 -6.14 -4.29 -2.66
C ILE A 118 -5.13 -3.17 -2.40
N ILE A 119 -3.86 -3.52 -2.21
CA ILE A 119 -2.77 -2.57 -1.97
C ILE A 119 -2.68 -1.53 -3.10
N ILE A 120 -2.72 -1.96 -4.36
CA ILE A 120 -2.68 -1.07 -5.53
C ILE A 120 -3.87 -0.11 -5.53
N ASN A 121 -5.07 -0.60 -5.24
CA ASN A 121 -6.27 0.24 -5.20
C ASN A 121 -6.16 1.34 -4.14
N TYR A 122 -5.77 0.99 -2.91
CA TYR A 122 -5.62 1.96 -1.82
C TYR A 122 -4.46 2.93 -2.05
N ALA A 123 -3.32 2.46 -2.56
CA ALA A 123 -2.19 3.32 -2.92
C ALA A 123 -2.58 4.33 -4.01
N SER A 124 -3.35 3.91 -5.01
CA SER A 124 -3.86 4.78 -6.06
C SER A 124 -4.82 5.86 -5.51
N ARG A 125 -5.79 5.47 -4.68
CA ARG A 125 -6.75 6.40 -4.05
C ARG A 125 -6.04 7.44 -3.18
N LEU A 126 -5.05 7.02 -2.38
CA LEU A 126 -4.29 7.93 -1.52
C LEU A 126 -3.39 8.86 -2.31
N SER A 127 -2.77 8.37 -3.39
CA SER A 127 -1.98 9.19 -4.29
C SER A 127 -2.83 10.27 -4.96
N GLU A 128 -4.04 9.94 -5.39
CA GLU A 128 -5.00 10.88 -5.99
C GLU A 128 -5.44 11.95 -4.98
N ILE A 129 -5.73 11.57 -3.73
CA ILE A 129 -6.07 12.52 -2.67
C ILE A 129 -4.91 13.47 -2.38
N GLU A 130 -3.67 12.99 -2.25
CA GLU A 130 -2.51 13.87 -2.03
C GLU A 130 -2.32 14.85 -3.19
N THR A 131 -2.50 14.37 -4.42
CA THR A 131 -2.47 15.24 -5.61
C THR A 131 -3.55 16.30 -5.56
N SER A 132 -4.77 15.93 -5.15
CA SER A 132 -5.90 16.85 -5.01
C SER A 132 -5.67 17.89 -3.92
N ILE A 133 -5.11 17.48 -2.77
CA ILE A 133 -4.71 18.41 -1.68
C ILE A 133 -3.68 19.41 -2.20
N ASN A 134 -2.62 18.93 -2.84
CA ASN A 134 -1.57 19.79 -3.39
C ASN A 134 -2.15 20.76 -4.42
N THR A 135 -2.99 20.28 -5.32
CA THR A 135 -3.67 21.11 -6.33
C THR A 135 -4.53 22.18 -5.66
N ASN A 136 -5.33 21.84 -4.64
CA ASN A 136 -6.15 22.81 -3.94
C ASN A 136 -5.32 23.87 -3.20
N ILE A 137 -4.21 23.48 -2.57
CA ILE A 137 -3.27 24.40 -1.94
C ILE A 137 -2.64 25.34 -2.97
N TYR A 138 -2.24 24.83 -4.15
CA TYR A 138 -1.72 25.67 -5.23
C TYR A 138 -2.76 26.64 -5.76
N GLN A 139 -4.01 26.21 -5.92
CA GLN A 139 -5.11 27.07 -6.36
C GLN A 139 -5.41 28.21 -5.38
N GLN A 140 -5.16 28.01 -4.07
CA GLN A 140 -5.26 29.10 -3.11
C GLN A 140 -4.15 30.17 -3.28
N LYS A 141 -2.98 29.79 -3.83
CA LYS A 141 -1.92 30.74 -4.15
C LYS A 141 -2.23 31.53 -5.43
N PHE A 142 -2.95 30.91 -6.36
CA PHE A 142 -3.27 31.46 -7.68
C PHE A 142 -4.75 31.24 -8.06
N PRO A 143 -5.67 31.94 -7.36
CA PRO A 143 -7.09 31.80 -7.64
C PRO A 143 -7.52 32.64 -8.90
N PHE A 144 -6.60 32.88 -9.84
CA PHE A 144 -6.83 33.83 -10.95
C PHE A 144 -6.59 33.17 -12.30
N ILE A 145 -7.44 33.56 -13.28
CA ILE A 145 -7.13 33.46 -14.71
C ILE A 145 -6.53 34.78 -15.14
N VAL A 146 -5.42 34.75 -15.84
CA VAL A 146 -4.78 35.94 -16.37
C VAL A 146 -4.86 35.91 -17.90
N GLU A 147 -5.65 36.79 -18.46
CA GLU A 147 -5.67 37.03 -19.90
C GLU A 147 -4.68 38.16 -20.24
N CYS A 148 -3.80 37.90 -21.19
CA CYS A 148 -2.83 38.91 -21.64
C CYS A 148 -2.53 38.77 -23.13
N SER A 149 -2.05 39.89 -23.73
CA SER A 149 -1.56 39.88 -25.11
C SER A 149 -0.26 39.03 -25.23
N LYS A 150 0.05 38.59 -26.47
CA LYS A 150 1.30 37.84 -26.75
C LYS A 150 2.55 38.63 -26.35
N ASP A 151 2.53 39.95 -26.45
CA ASP A 151 3.67 40.80 -26.10
C ASP A 151 3.95 40.82 -24.59
N ASN A 152 2.90 40.61 -23.77
CA ASN A 152 2.98 40.59 -22.32
C ASN A 152 3.13 39.17 -21.74
N GLU A 153 2.96 38.11 -22.52
CA GLU A 153 2.96 36.71 -22.06
C GLU A 153 4.20 36.34 -21.24
N MET A 154 5.39 36.67 -21.72
CA MET A 154 6.64 36.35 -20.99
C MET A 154 6.74 37.07 -19.65
N SER A 155 6.29 38.30 -19.57
CA SER A 155 6.30 39.08 -18.34
C SER A 155 5.30 38.54 -17.33
N VAL A 156 4.10 38.17 -17.77
CA VAL A 156 3.06 37.53 -16.94
C VAL A 156 3.54 36.15 -16.42
N ARG A 157 4.14 35.35 -17.28
CA ARG A 157 4.73 34.06 -16.86
C ARG A 157 5.82 34.24 -15.80
N GLN A 158 6.66 35.26 -15.93
CA GLN A 158 7.68 35.56 -14.91
C GLN A 158 7.05 36.04 -13.60
N MET A 159 5.98 36.86 -13.65
CA MET A 159 5.24 37.26 -12.45
C MET A 159 4.64 36.06 -11.73
N ILE A 160 3.97 35.16 -12.46
CA ILE A 160 3.40 33.91 -11.89
C ILE A 160 4.50 33.06 -11.27
N LYS A 161 5.66 32.92 -11.93
CA LYS A 161 6.79 32.18 -11.41
C LYS A 161 7.32 32.78 -10.09
N ASN A 162 7.50 34.08 -10.01
CA ASN A 162 7.97 34.77 -8.80
C ASN A 162 7.01 34.57 -7.62
N ILE A 163 5.69 34.64 -7.85
CA ILE A 163 4.69 34.33 -6.83
C ILE A 163 4.80 32.87 -6.40
N HIS A 164 5.01 31.93 -7.34
CA HIS A 164 5.16 30.51 -7.04
C HIS A 164 6.40 30.24 -6.17
N GLU A 165 7.49 30.96 -6.41
CA GLU A 165 8.73 30.91 -5.65
C GLU A 165 8.67 31.67 -4.31
N ASN A 166 7.49 32.21 -3.94
CA ASN A 166 7.23 33.02 -2.73
C ASN A 166 8.09 34.29 -2.63
N GLU A 167 8.42 34.90 -3.76
CA GLU A 167 9.09 36.20 -3.75
C GLU A 167 8.15 37.29 -3.21
N PRO A 168 8.62 38.14 -2.26
CA PRO A 168 7.77 39.09 -1.56
C PRO A 168 7.42 40.35 -2.43
N TYR A 169 7.98 40.47 -3.63
CA TYR A 169 7.75 41.57 -4.54
C TYR A 169 7.88 41.14 -5.98
N ILE A 170 7.17 41.84 -6.87
CA ILE A 170 7.20 41.61 -8.30
C ILE A 170 7.79 42.85 -8.98
N LEU A 171 8.92 42.70 -9.66
CA LEU A 171 9.53 43.76 -10.43
C LEU A 171 8.87 43.82 -11.82
N VAL A 172 8.12 44.88 -12.08
CA VAL A 172 7.48 45.14 -13.37
C VAL A 172 8.35 46.09 -14.19
N LYS A 173 8.73 45.67 -15.41
CA LYS A 173 9.44 46.54 -16.34
C LYS A 173 8.50 47.67 -16.83
N LYS A 174 9.02 48.88 -16.93
CA LYS A 174 8.30 50.10 -17.29
C LYS A 174 7.55 50.09 -18.65
N LYS A 175 7.68 49.01 -19.44
CA LYS A 175 7.01 48.77 -20.73
C LYS A 175 5.83 47.83 -20.67
N LEU A 176 5.44 47.35 -19.48
CA LEU A 176 4.27 46.51 -19.35
C LEU A 176 3.02 47.35 -19.41
N ASP A 177 2.21 47.19 -20.45
CA ASP A 177 0.91 47.83 -20.53
C ASP A 177 -0.09 47.02 -19.71
N LEU A 178 -0.36 47.46 -18.48
CA LEU A 178 -1.26 46.80 -17.55
C LEU A 178 -2.74 46.85 -18.01
N MET A 179 -3.07 47.72 -19.00
CA MET A 179 -4.42 47.79 -19.52
C MET A 179 -4.83 46.58 -20.37
N ASP A 180 -3.84 45.84 -20.90
CA ASP A 180 -4.05 44.60 -21.68
C ASP A 180 -4.08 43.34 -20.83
N ILE A 181 -4.03 43.44 -19.49
CA ILE A 181 -4.05 42.32 -18.59
C ILE A 181 -5.38 42.28 -17.84
N LYS A 182 -6.16 41.24 -18.06
CA LYS A 182 -7.34 40.95 -17.26
C LYS A 182 -7.03 39.84 -16.26
N ILE A 183 -7.52 40.01 -15.05
CA ILE A 183 -7.39 39.04 -13.97
C ILE A 183 -8.78 38.70 -13.48
N ASP A 184 -9.19 37.45 -13.72
CA ASP A 184 -10.47 36.91 -13.25
C ASP A 184 -10.25 36.02 -12.03
N ASP A 185 -10.97 36.30 -10.96
CA ASP A 185 -10.93 35.48 -9.73
C ASP A 185 -11.74 34.19 -9.93
N LEU A 186 -11.10 33.03 -9.72
CA LEU A 186 -11.74 31.72 -9.84
C LEU A 186 -12.55 31.32 -8.60
N SER A 187 -12.42 32.07 -7.51
CA SER A 187 -13.11 31.78 -6.23
C SER A 187 -13.03 30.29 -5.81
N VAL A 188 -11.84 29.70 -5.90
CA VAL A 188 -11.65 28.27 -5.63
C VAL A 188 -11.87 27.99 -4.13
N PRO A 189 -12.83 27.13 -3.75
CA PRO A 189 -13.06 26.81 -2.36
C PRO A 189 -11.88 26.05 -1.76
N TYR A 190 -11.52 26.36 -0.51
CA TYR A 190 -10.54 25.60 0.24
C TYR A 190 -11.19 24.32 0.78
N VAL A 191 -10.71 23.17 0.30
CA VAL A 191 -11.23 21.83 0.67
C VAL A 191 -10.16 20.90 1.20
N ALA A 192 -8.93 21.38 1.38
CA ALA A 192 -7.80 20.56 1.78
C ALA A 192 -8.05 19.84 3.13
N ASP A 193 -8.72 20.49 4.10
CA ASP A 193 -9.04 19.89 5.39
C ASP A 193 -9.95 18.65 5.25
N LYS A 194 -10.97 18.75 4.39
CA LYS A 194 -11.88 17.62 4.12
C LYS A 194 -11.14 16.46 3.43
N LEU A 195 -10.28 16.79 2.48
CA LEU A 195 -9.45 15.78 1.78
C LEU A 195 -8.47 15.10 2.73
N LEU A 196 -7.92 15.82 3.73
CA LEU A 196 -7.09 15.23 4.77
C LEU A 196 -7.88 14.28 5.69
N GLU A 197 -9.11 14.61 6.01
CA GLU A 197 -10.01 13.71 6.76
C GLU A 197 -10.32 12.43 5.94
N ASP A 198 -10.63 12.58 4.66
CA ASP A 198 -10.92 11.45 3.77
C ASP A 198 -9.68 10.58 3.55
N LYS A 199 -8.49 11.19 3.43
CA LYS A 199 -7.22 10.47 3.42
C LYS A 199 -7.07 9.57 4.65
N LYS A 200 -7.26 10.12 5.86
CA LYS A 200 -7.20 9.35 7.11
C LYS A 200 -8.20 8.20 7.14
N LYS A 201 -9.42 8.40 6.65
CA LYS A 201 -10.44 7.33 6.57
C LYS A 201 -9.97 6.19 5.67
N ILE A 202 -9.43 6.49 4.48
CA ILE A 202 -8.95 5.50 3.52
C ILE A 202 -7.74 4.74 4.08
N GLU A 203 -6.79 5.42 4.72
CA GLU A 203 -5.67 4.77 5.40
C GLU A 203 -6.18 3.81 6.50
N ASN A 204 -7.14 4.27 7.32
CA ASN A 204 -7.73 3.47 8.39
C ASN A 204 -8.49 2.25 7.86
N GLU A 205 -9.23 2.37 6.75
CA GLU A 205 -9.90 1.25 6.09
C GLU A 205 -8.89 0.14 5.74
N LEU A 206 -7.77 0.48 5.12
CA LEU A 206 -6.75 -0.50 4.74
C LEU A 206 -6.06 -1.12 5.98
N LEU A 207 -5.69 -0.31 6.96
CA LEU A 207 -5.06 -0.81 8.18
C LEU A 207 -6.00 -1.77 8.93
N THR A 208 -7.31 -1.48 8.95
CA THR A 208 -8.34 -2.38 9.47
C THR A 208 -8.39 -3.72 8.72
N LEU A 209 -8.23 -3.71 7.39
CA LEU A 209 -8.15 -4.93 6.59
C LEU A 209 -6.92 -5.77 6.93
N PHE A 210 -5.80 -5.13 7.28
CA PHE A 210 -4.58 -5.80 7.74
C PHE A 210 -4.58 -6.15 9.23
N GLY A 211 -5.68 -5.87 9.94
CA GLY A 211 -5.79 -6.16 11.36
C GLY A 211 -5.00 -5.24 12.28
N LEU A 212 -4.59 -4.10 11.75
CA LEU A 212 -3.90 -3.07 12.53
C LEU A 212 -4.93 -2.15 13.18
N ASN A 213 -4.86 -2.03 14.50
CA ASN A 213 -5.79 -1.18 15.25
C ASN A 213 -5.44 0.29 15.05
N ASN A 214 -6.36 1.04 14.47
CA ASN A 214 -6.24 2.48 14.28
C ASN A 214 -6.98 3.20 15.38
N VAL A 215 -6.26 3.56 16.40
CA VAL A 215 -6.77 4.46 17.42
C VAL A 215 -6.80 5.87 16.83
N THR A 216 -7.93 6.28 16.29
CA THR A 216 -8.14 7.68 15.88
C THR A 216 -8.24 8.59 17.12
N ASP A 217 -7.66 9.80 17.02
CA ASP A 217 -7.57 10.84 18.07
C ASP A 217 -8.92 11.32 18.67
N LYS A 218 -10.04 10.73 18.27
CA LYS A 218 -11.39 11.10 18.76
C LYS A 218 -11.89 10.22 19.92
N LYS A 219 -11.00 9.70 20.75
CA LYS A 219 -11.37 8.74 21.82
C LYS A 219 -11.99 9.30 23.08
N GLU A 220 -12.36 10.54 23.16
CA GLU A 220 -12.94 11.04 24.42
C GLU A 220 -14.35 10.52 24.76
N ARG A 221 -15.05 9.80 23.84
CA ARG A 221 -16.42 9.28 24.09
C ARG A 221 -16.81 8.03 23.30
N LEU A 222 -15.90 7.16 22.90
CA LEU A 222 -16.32 5.85 22.37
C LEU A 222 -16.81 5.00 23.55
N ILE A 223 -18.06 4.55 23.48
CA ILE A 223 -18.61 3.53 24.38
C ILE A 223 -17.75 2.28 24.21
N VAL A 224 -17.35 1.66 25.32
CA VAL A 224 -16.49 0.45 25.36
C VAL A 224 -16.97 -0.64 24.39
N ASP A 225 -18.29 -0.76 24.22
CA ASP A 225 -18.91 -1.73 23.31
C ASP A 225 -18.64 -1.45 21.84
N GLU A 226 -18.57 -0.17 21.40
CA GLU A 226 -18.24 0.19 20.02
C GLU A 226 -16.74 -0.07 19.72
N ALA A 227 -15.88 0.19 20.69
CA ALA A 227 -14.44 -0.11 20.57
C ALA A 227 -14.21 -1.62 20.49
N ASN A 228 -14.91 -2.42 21.29
CA ASN A 228 -14.83 -3.89 21.26
C ASN A 228 -15.35 -4.46 19.93
N ALA A 229 -16.51 -3.99 19.45
CA ALA A 229 -17.07 -4.43 18.17
C ALA A 229 -16.13 -4.12 16.99
N ASN A 230 -15.46 -2.98 17.00
CA ASN A 230 -14.46 -2.64 15.99
C ASN A 230 -13.23 -3.55 16.07
N ASN A 231 -12.74 -3.85 17.26
CA ASN A 231 -11.63 -4.78 17.48
C ASN A 231 -11.96 -6.19 17.01
N ASP A 232 -13.18 -6.67 17.25
CA ASP A 232 -13.65 -7.97 16.78
C ASP A 232 -13.68 -8.06 15.25
N TYR A 233 -14.09 -6.99 14.57
CA TYR A 233 -14.08 -6.92 13.11
C TYR A 233 -12.66 -6.93 12.54
N ILE A 234 -11.76 -6.14 13.14
CA ILE A 234 -10.33 -6.08 12.78
C ILE A 234 -9.70 -7.47 12.92
N ASN A 235 -9.89 -8.11 14.08
CA ASN A 235 -9.36 -9.44 14.37
C ASN A 235 -9.86 -10.49 13.38
N ARG A 236 -11.15 -10.45 13.03
CA ARG A 236 -11.77 -11.40 12.11
C ARG A 236 -11.12 -11.41 10.73
N ASN A 237 -10.74 -10.25 10.20
CA ASN A 237 -10.08 -10.16 8.89
C ASN A 237 -8.71 -10.86 8.90
N VAL A 238 -7.92 -10.64 9.95
CA VAL A 238 -6.62 -11.30 10.10
C VAL A 238 -6.78 -12.79 10.39
N ASP A 239 -7.81 -13.18 11.14
CA ASP A 239 -8.10 -14.59 11.45
C ASP A 239 -8.31 -15.43 10.20
N LEU A 240 -8.92 -14.87 9.16
CA LEU A 240 -9.12 -15.56 7.89
C LEU A 240 -7.78 -15.87 7.20
N LEU A 241 -6.83 -14.94 7.24
CA LEU A 241 -5.49 -15.12 6.69
C LEU A 241 -4.64 -16.03 7.57
N TYR A 242 -4.72 -15.88 8.88
CA TYR A 242 -3.99 -16.67 9.87
C TYR A 242 -4.37 -18.15 9.86
N LYS A 243 -5.67 -18.44 9.76
CA LYS A 243 -6.21 -19.81 9.71
C LYS A 243 -5.56 -20.63 8.60
N ASN A 244 -5.44 -20.08 7.40
CA ASN A 244 -4.85 -20.80 6.28
C ASN A 244 -3.35 -21.08 6.47
N ARG A 245 -2.62 -20.14 7.07
CA ARG A 245 -1.21 -20.31 7.43
C ARG A 245 -1.04 -21.40 8.49
N LYS A 246 -1.87 -21.40 9.53
CA LYS A 246 -1.86 -22.41 10.58
C LYS A 246 -2.15 -23.81 10.03
N LEU A 247 -3.16 -23.95 9.18
CA LEU A 247 -3.46 -25.21 8.49
C LEU A 247 -2.28 -25.67 7.61
N ALA A 248 -1.56 -24.75 6.98
CA ALA A 248 -0.37 -25.08 6.22
C ALA A 248 0.76 -25.61 7.13
N CYS A 249 1.01 -24.97 8.29
CA CYS A 249 1.97 -25.47 9.27
C CYS A 249 1.64 -26.89 9.71
N GLU A 250 0.37 -27.17 10.05
CA GLU A 250 -0.08 -28.49 10.46
C GLU A 250 0.21 -29.55 9.37
N LYS A 251 -0.14 -29.26 8.12
CA LYS A 251 0.12 -30.15 6.97
C LYS A 251 1.62 -30.35 6.68
N ILE A 252 2.42 -29.29 6.80
CA ILE A 252 3.89 -29.36 6.60
C ILE A 252 4.50 -30.25 7.69
N ASN A 253 4.12 -30.01 8.94
CA ASN A 253 4.64 -30.76 10.08
C ASN A 253 4.25 -32.24 10.02
N GLU A 254 2.99 -32.55 9.68
CA GLU A 254 2.52 -33.93 9.50
C GLU A 254 3.27 -34.65 8.36
N LYS A 255 3.46 -33.95 7.22
CA LYS A 255 4.05 -34.55 6.02
C LYS A 255 5.56 -34.75 6.12
N PHE A 256 6.27 -33.79 6.68
CA PHE A 256 7.74 -33.75 6.65
C PHE A 256 8.40 -33.96 8.02
N GLY A 257 7.62 -34.15 9.11
CA GLY A 257 8.15 -34.32 10.46
C GLY A 257 8.83 -33.05 11.01
N LEU A 258 8.43 -31.87 10.54
CA LEU A 258 8.93 -30.59 10.98
C LEU A 258 8.12 -30.05 12.18
N ASN A 259 8.55 -28.94 12.75
CA ASN A 259 7.84 -28.26 13.84
C ASN A 259 7.70 -26.74 13.54
N ILE A 260 7.26 -26.45 12.32
CA ILE A 260 7.02 -25.07 11.87
C ILE A 260 5.78 -24.53 12.57
N ASN A 261 5.84 -23.27 12.99
CA ASN A 261 4.71 -22.56 13.54
C ASN A 261 4.62 -21.18 12.91
N VAL A 262 3.42 -20.56 12.98
CA VAL A 262 3.18 -19.19 12.53
C VAL A 262 2.48 -18.42 13.64
N LYS A 263 2.87 -17.18 13.84
CA LYS A 263 2.23 -16.28 14.80
C LYS A 263 1.91 -14.94 14.14
N ARG A 264 0.95 -14.22 14.72
CA ARG A 264 0.67 -12.84 14.32
C ARG A 264 1.72 -11.93 14.94
N VAL A 265 2.17 -10.94 14.18
CA VAL A 265 2.96 -9.84 14.72
C VAL A 265 1.99 -8.86 15.38
N ASN A 266 1.81 -8.99 16.69
CA ASN A 266 0.99 -8.05 17.46
C ASN A 266 1.76 -6.75 17.63
N ASN A 267 1.27 -5.66 17.05
CA ASN A 267 1.81 -4.31 17.23
C ASN A 267 1.38 -3.65 18.56
N ILE A 268 0.89 -4.40 19.51
CA ILE A 268 0.58 -3.91 20.87
C ILE A 268 1.21 -4.90 21.84
N GLU A 269 2.42 -4.61 22.28
CA GLU A 269 2.78 -4.98 23.65
C GLU A 269 1.75 -4.27 24.54
N GLU A 270 0.85 -5.04 25.17
CA GLU A 270 0.14 -4.60 26.34
C GLU A 270 1.24 -4.23 27.34
N ASN A 271 1.52 -2.93 27.47
CA ASN A 271 2.28 -2.41 28.58
C ASN A 271 1.52 -2.78 29.84
N HIS A 272 1.86 -3.92 30.42
CA HIS A 272 1.63 -4.19 31.83
C HIS A 272 2.45 -3.14 32.62
N PHE A 273 1.88 -1.95 32.80
CA PHE A 273 2.18 -1.18 33.99
C PHE A 273 1.52 -1.95 35.16
N ILE A 274 2.28 -2.88 35.71
CA ILE A 274 2.03 -3.38 37.04
C ILE A 274 2.22 -2.20 37.95
N GLU A 275 1.12 -1.73 38.53
CA GLU A 275 1.13 -0.90 39.71
C GLU A 275 1.89 -1.65 40.82
N GLU A 276 3.11 -1.26 41.12
CA GLU A 276 3.72 -1.43 42.40
C GLU A 276 3.53 -0.15 43.19
N VAL A 277 2.60 -0.16 44.15
CA VAL A 277 2.68 0.49 45.44
C VAL A 277 2.02 -0.39 46.45
#